data_c73f50e6fb900f0f30992eabe51fc732
#
_entry.id   c73f50e6fb900f0f30992eabe51fc732
#
_cell.length_a   1.000
_cell.length_b   1.000
_cell.length_c   1.000
_cell.angle_alpha   90.00
_cell.angle_beta   90.00
_cell.angle_gamma   90.00
#
_symmetry.space_group_name_H-M   'P 1'
#
loop_
_entity.id
_entity.type
_entity.pdbx_description
1 polymer ?
#
loop_
_entity_poly.entity_id
_entity_poly.type
_entity_poly.pdbx_seq_one_letter_code
_entity_poly.pdbx_strand_id
1 'polypeptide(L)' 'NGFQLIDTRLNVVFKVLKTTQENFFIIENKNGILYKKNSNWIAEFYENNVLIQKEYQVKF' A
#
# COMPACT_ATOMS: atom_id res chain seq x y z
N ASN A 1 9.26 -12.18 0.98
CA ASN A 1 8.55 -11.75 2.15
C ASN A 1 7.66 -10.57 1.88
N GLY A 2 6.37 -10.83 1.83
CA GLY A 2 5.38 -9.82 1.59
C GLY A 2 4.44 -9.68 2.76
N PHE A 3 3.68 -8.62 2.72
CA PHE A 3 2.62 -8.35 3.67
C PHE A 3 1.32 -8.12 2.92
N GLN A 4 0.22 -8.19 3.64
CA GLN A 4 -1.08 -7.91 3.07
C GLN A 4 -1.72 -6.77 3.83
N LEU A 5 -2.26 -5.82 3.10
CA LEU A 5 -3.10 -4.78 3.68
C LEU A 5 -4.54 -5.28 3.56
N ILE A 6 -5.23 -5.37 4.68
CA ILE A 6 -6.61 -5.84 4.71
C ILE A 6 -7.52 -4.73 5.23
N ASP A 7 -8.77 -4.75 4.78
CA ASP A 7 -9.77 -3.80 5.24
C ASP A 7 -10.46 -4.32 6.51
N THR A 8 -11.46 -3.59 6.99
CA THR A 8 -12.19 -3.94 8.19
C THR A 8 -13.01 -5.21 8.05
N ARG A 9 -13.21 -5.69 6.82
CA ARG A 9 -13.93 -6.94 6.52
C ARG A 9 -12.98 -8.09 6.28
N LEU A 10 -11.69 -7.90 6.54
CA LEU A 10 -10.64 -8.89 6.32
C LEU A 10 -10.41 -9.24 4.85
N ASN A 11 -10.87 -8.39 3.94
CA ASN A 11 -10.57 -8.55 2.52
C ASN A 11 -9.17 -8.00 2.23
N VAL A 12 -8.41 -8.72 1.42
CA VAL A 12 -7.09 -8.28 1.01
C VAL A 12 -7.26 -7.10 0.05
N VAL A 13 -6.76 -5.93 0.46
CA VAL A 13 -6.77 -4.73 -0.37
C VAL A 13 -5.55 -4.71 -1.28
N PHE A 14 -4.36 -4.91 -0.69
CA PHE A 14 -3.10 -4.94 -1.42
C PHE A 14 -2.23 -6.07 -0.89
N LYS A 15 -1.45 -6.64 -1.80
CA LYS A 15 -0.31 -7.48 -1.44
C LYS A 15 0.93 -6.64 -1.65
N VAL A 16 1.76 -6.51 -0.61
CA VAL A 16 2.91 -5.61 -0.66
C VAL A 16 4.19 -6.37 -0.40
N LEU A 17 5.25 -5.91 -1.04
CA LEU A 17 6.59 -6.47 -0.91
C LEU A 17 7.46 -5.46 -0.17
N LYS A 18 8.23 -5.98 0.78
CA LYS A 18 9.14 -5.15 1.55
C LYS A 18 10.30 -4.67 0.66
N THR A 19 10.71 -3.42 0.86
CA THR A 19 11.89 -2.86 0.21
C THR A 19 13.00 -2.65 1.24
N THR A 20 14.14 -2.13 0.79
CA THR A 20 15.24 -1.78 1.70
C THR A 20 14.96 -0.51 2.48
N GLN A 21 13.96 0.27 2.08
CA GLN A 21 13.56 1.48 2.78
C GLN A 21 12.52 1.14 3.84
N GLU A 22 12.67 1.72 5.03
CA GLU A 22 11.67 1.57 6.08
C GLU A 22 10.37 2.27 5.65
N ASN A 23 9.24 1.65 6.00
CA ASN A 23 7.92 2.22 5.74
C ASN A 23 7.68 2.50 4.25
N PHE A 24 8.27 1.69 3.39
CA PHE A 24 8.12 1.81 1.95
C PHE A 24 8.00 0.41 1.34
N PHE A 25 6.90 0.17 0.63
CA PHE A 25 6.58 -1.14 0.09
C PHE A 25 6.17 -1.03 -1.38
N ILE A 26 6.41 -2.09 -2.13
CA ILE A 26 5.91 -2.21 -3.50
C ILE A 26 4.58 -2.96 -3.46
N ILE A 27 3.58 -2.43 -4.16
CA ILE A 27 2.28 -3.10 -4.26
C ILE A 27 2.38 -4.15 -5.36
N GLU A 28 2.32 -5.42 -4.95
CA GLU A 28 2.57 -6.54 -5.85
C GLU A 28 1.50 -6.69 -6.93
N ASN A 29 0.24 -6.50 -6.57
CA ASN A 29 -0.87 -6.74 -7.47
C ASN A 29 -1.32 -5.48 -8.23
N LYS A 30 -0.56 -4.41 -8.13
CA LYS A 30 -0.80 -3.17 -8.86
C LYS A 30 0.54 -2.50 -9.16
N ASN A 31 0.56 -1.62 -10.14
CA ASN A 31 1.75 -0.84 -10.45
C ASN A 31 1.84 0.34 -9.49
N GLY A 32 2.30 0.09 -8.29
CA GLY A 32 2.26 1.12 -7.28
C GLY A 32 3.16 0.87 -6.08
N ILE A 33 3.08 1.81 -5.17
CA ILE A 33 3.87 1.82 -3.95
C ILE A 33 2.98 2.14 -2.76
N LEU A 34 3.40 1.68 -1.60
CA LEU A 34 2.77 2.00 -0.31
C LEU A 34 3.85 2.56 0.60
N TYR A 35 3.61 3.74 1.16
CA TYR A 35 4.59 4.36 2.04
C TYR A 35 3.90 5.08 3.19
N LYS A 36 4.66 5.30 4.26
CA LYS A 36 4.15 6.01 5.42
C LYS A 36 4.49 7.49 5.31
N LYS A 37 3.50 8.33 5.55
CA LYS A 37 3.67 9.78 5.59
C LYS A 37 2.97 10.30 6.83
N ASN A 38 3.76 10.89 7.75
CA ASN A 38 3.28 11.27 9.06
C ASN A 38 2.74 10.03 9.79
N SER A 39 1.48 10.01 10.14
CA SER A 39 0.87 8.87 10.82
C SER A 39 0.01 8.00 9.90
N ASN A 40 -0.01 8.31 8.61
CA ASN A 40 -0.88 7.64 7.66
C ASN A 40 -0.08 6.87 6.63
N TRP A 41 -0.71 5.86 6.05
CA TRP A 41 -0.15 5.09 4.95
C TRP A 41 -0.76 5.55 3.64
N ILE A 42 0.08 5.83 2.67
CA ILE A 42 -0.34 6.32 1.36
C ILE A 42 -0.07 5.23 0.33
N ALA A 43 -1.09 4.85 -0.42
CA ALA A 43 -0.96 3.95 -1.56
C ALA A 43 -1.09 4.76 -2.83
N GLU A 44 -0.09 4.68 -3.70
CA GLU A 44 -0.11 5.33 -5.02
C GLU A 44 0.09 4.26 -6.09
N PHE A 45 -0.80 4.22 -7.04
CA PHE A 45 -0.73 3.24 -8.12
C PHE A 45 -1.38 3.78 -9.37
N TYR A 46 -1.04 3.16 -10.50
CA TYR A 46 -1.64 3.53 -11.78
C TYR A 46 -2.76 2.56 -12.13
N GLU A 47 -3.86 3.11 -12.59
CA GLU A 47 -5.00 2.36 -13.08
C GLU A 47 -5.49 3.04 -14.35
N ASN A 48 -5.45 2.32 -15.48
CA ASN A 48 -5.79 2.88 -16.79
C ASN A 48 -4.98 4.14 -17.11
N ASN A 49 -3.68 4.11 -16.80
CA ASN A 49 -2.75 5.23 -17.01
C ASN A 49 -3.06 6.48 -16.20
N VAL A 50 -3.87 6.35 -15.16
CA VAL A 50 -4.20 7.45 -14.25
C VAL A 50 -3.59 7.13 -12.88
N LEU A 51 -2.88 8.09 -12.31
CA LEU A 51 -2.32 7.95 -10.98
C LEU A 51 -3.44 8.09 -9.95
N ILE A 52 -3.57 7.08 -9.11
CA ILE A 52 -4.54 7.07 -8.03
C ILE A 52 -3.78 7.07 -6.72
N GLN A 53 -4.19 7.94 -5.79
CA GLN A 53 -3.61 8.02 -4.47
C GLN A 53 -4.71 7.79 -3.44
N LYS A 54 -4.46 6.88 -2.50
CA LYS A 54 -5.40 6.61 -1.41
C LYS A 54 -4.66 6.64 -0.09
N GLU A 55 -5.32 7.17 0.93
CA GLU A 55 -4.75 7.28 2.25
C GLU A 55 -5.47 6.32 3.20
N TYR A 56 -4.69 5.61 4.01
CA TYR A 56 -5.22 4.65 4.96
C TYR A 56 -4.67 4.94 6.35
N GLN A 57 -5.52 4.78 7.35
CA GLN A 57 -5.07 4.76 8.74
C GLN A 57 -4.91 3.30 9.13
N VAL A 58 -3.67 2.90 9.36
CA VAL A 58 -3.37 1.53 9.74
C VAL A 58 -3.02 1.53 11.23
N LYS A 59 -3.76 0.75 12.00
CA LYS A 59 -3.46 0.53 13.41
C LYS A 59 -2.84 -0.84 13.55
N PHE A 60 -1.70 -0.87 14.15
CA PHE A 60 -1.01 -2.11 14.46
C PHE A 60 -1.22 -2.48 15.92
#